data_31dc32df50140f7ba0a3aa5fddb368db
#
_entry.id   31dc32df50140f7ba0a3aa5fddb368db
#
_cell.length_a   1.000
_cell.length_b   1.000
_cell.length_c   1.000
_cell.angle_alpha   90.00
_cell.angle_beta   90.00
_cell.angle_gamma   90.00
#
_symmetry.space_group_name_H-M   'P 1'
#
loop_
_entity.id
_entity.type
_entity.pdbx_description
1 polymer ?
#
loop_
_entity_poly.entity_id
_entity_poly.type
_entity_poly.pdbx_seq_one_letter_code
_entity_poly.pdbx_strand_id
1 'polypeptide(L)'
;MMVGMRILVIGSGGREHALVKGLSADPKSTEIHAAPGSAAMSDLATVHPEYSQVDNADRMVELAQSIAADLVVIGPEVPLVAGVADALRAAGIAVFGPSKDAAQIEGSKAFAKDVMESAGVKTARAEQLRPGAGEDDIEAALDRFGPQFVVKDDGLAGGKGVVVTPDRAAARAHVDAVLAAGNPVLLESFLDGPEVSLFC
;
A
#
# COMPACT_ATOMS: atom_id res chain seq x y z
N MET A 1 -9.15 17.76 33.60
CA MET A 1 -8.85 18.42 32.33
C MET A 1 -8.61 17.31 31.29
N MET A 2 -9.39 17.26 30.22
CA MET A 2 -9.03 16.37 29.11
C MET A 2 -7.79 16.98 28.46
N VAL A 3 -6.70 16.24 28.45
CA VAL A 3 -5.50 16.62 27.69
C VAL A 3 -5.86 16.45 26.24
N GLY A 4 -5.84 17.54 25.46
CA GLY A 4 -6.08 17.48 24.04
C GLY A 4 -4.94 16.77 23.32
N MET A 5 -5.23 16.09 22.22
CA MET A 5 -4.25 15.34 21.42
C MET A 5 -3.76 16.15 20.23
N ARG A 6 -2.45 16.11 19.99
CA ARG A 6 -1.83 16.52 18.72
C ARG A 6 -1.71 15.31 17.81
N ILE A 7 -2.28 15.41 16.62
CA ILE A 7 -2.37 14.29 15.69
C ILE A 7 -1.66 14.65 14.39
N LEU A 8 -0.77 13.78 13.93
CA LEU A 8 -0.16 13.86 12.61
C LEU A 8 -0.83 12.84 11.68
N VAL A 9 -1.38 13.30 10.57
CA VAL A 9 -1.87 12.45 9.48
C VAL A 9 -0.82 12.42 8.37
N ILE A 10 -0.29 11.24 8.06
CA ILE A 10 0.66 11.06 6.96
C ILE A 10 -0.12 10.71 5.69
N GLY A 11 0.06 11.52 4.64
CA GLY A 11 -0.55 11.38 3.33
C GLY A 11 -1.20 12.66 2.82
N SER A 12 -1.70 12.65 1.59
CA SER A 12 -2.21 13.84 0.89
C SER A 12 -3.48 13.60 0.07
N GLY A 13 -3.98 12.36 0.04
CA GLY A 13 -5.13 11.95 -0.77
C GLY A 13 -6.49 12.27 -0.18
N GLY A 14 -7.55 11.87 -0.88
CA GLY A 14 -8.93 12.06 -0.44
C GLY A 14 -9.27 11.29 0.84
N ARG A 15 -8.68 10.12 1.03
CA ARG A 15 -8.79 9.31 2.26
C ARG A 15 -8.22 10.07 3.46
N GLU A 16 -7.01 10.61 3.34
CA GLU A 16 -6.36 11.37 4.40
C GLU A 16 -7.09 12.68 4.67
N HIS A 17 -7.63 13.35 3.65
CA HIS A 17 -8.50 14.52 3.87
C HIS A 17 -9.76 14.16 4.67
N ALA A 18 -10.40 13.03 4.39
CA ALA A 18 -11.55 12.56 5.16
C ALA A 18 -11.19 12.22 6.60
N LEU A 19 -10.00 11.63 6.85
CA LEU A 19 -9.47 11.41 8.19
C LEU A 19 -9.25 12.74 8.95
N VAL A 20 -8.56 13.70 8.33
CA VAL A 20 -8.37 15.05 8.90
C VAL A 20 -9.70 15.69 9.26
N LYS A 21 -10.69 15.64 8.36
CA LYS A 21 -12.03 16.18 8.62
C LYS A 21 -12.74 15.47 9.77
N GLY A 22 -12.65 14.14 9.85
CA GLY A 22 -13.24 13.38 10.96
C GLY A 22 -12.58 13.70 12.30
N LEU A 23 -11.25 13.76 12.31
CA LEU A 23 -10.47 14.09 13.49
C LEU A 23 -10.72 15.53 13.98
N SER A 24 -10.86 16.50 13.05
CA SER A 24 -11.12 17.91 13.41
C SER A 24 -12.49 18.11 14.08
N ALA A 25 -13.41 17.19 13.90
CA ALA A 25 -14.71 17.21 14.56
C ALA A 25 -14.70 16.62 15.98
N ASP A 26 -13.63 15.91 16.37
CA ASP A 26 -13.51 15.31 17.71
C ASP A 26 -12.95 16.36 18.70
N PRO A 27 -13.67 16.66 19.80
CA PRO A 27 -13.22 17.64 20.78
C PRO A 27 -11.92 17.25 21.54
N LYS A 28 -11.47 16.01 21.41
CA LYS A 28 -10.17 15.55 21.92
C LYS A 28 -9.00 15.91 21.01
N SER A 29 -9.25 16.17 19.73
CA SER A 29 -8.23 16.60 18.78
C SER A 29 -8.03 18.10 18.91
N THR A 30 -6.92 18.53 19.51
CA THR A 30 -6.66 19.97 19.74
C THR A 30 -5.81 20.59 18.66
N GLU A 31 -5.00 19.79 17.99
CA GLU A 31 -4.11 20.26 16.93
C GLU A 31 -3.92 19.13 15.92
N ILE A 32 -4.15 19.41 14.64
CA ILE A 32 -4.00 18.43 13.56
C ILE A 32 -2.94 18.94 12.58
N HIS A 33 -2.03 18.04 12.23
CA HIS A 33 -1.00 18.22 11.22
C HIS A 33 -1.19 17.21 10.11
N ALA A 34 -0.78 17.55 8.90
CA ALA A 34 -0.79 16.63 7.75
C ALA A 34 0.51 16.74 6.96
N ALA A 35 1.13 15.58 6.66
CA ALA A 35 2.40 15.51 5.92
C ALA A 35 2.31 14.52 4.73
N PRO A 36 2.54 14.96 3.50
CA PRO A 36 2.73 16.35 3.12
C PRO A 36 1.44 17.17 3.23
N GLY A 37 0.28 16.50 3.38
CA GLY A 37 -1.01 17.13 3.31
C GLY A 37 -1.35 17.62 1.90
N SER A 38 -2.43 18.37 1.80
CA SER A 38 -2.85 19.02 0.54
C SER A 38 -3.48 20.38 0.85
N ALA A 39 -3.57 21.23 -0.18
CA ALA A 39 -4.22 22.54 -0.03
C ALA A 39 -5.65 22.45 0.52
N ALA A 40 -6.37 21.36 0.19
CA ALA A 40 -7.73 21.15 0.70
C ALA A 40 -7.80 20.85 2.21
N MET A 41 -6.68 20.51 2.84
CA MET A 41 -6.60 20.25 4.28
C MET A 41 -6.25 21.50 5.11
N SER A 42 -5.76 22.59 4.47
CA SER A 42 -5.19 23.76 5.16
C SER A 42 -6.19 24.48 6.07
N ASP A 43 -7.48 24.36 5.81
CA ASP A 43 -8.52 24.95 6.68
C ASP A 43 -8.77 24.14 7.97
N LEU A 44 -8.28 22.91 8.02
CA LEU A 44 -8.54 21.93 9.09
C LEU A 44 -7.27 21.48 9.82
N ALA A 45 -6.09 21.63 9.19
CA ALA A 45 -4.82 21.11 9.69
C ALA A 45 -3.65 22.00 9.26
N THR A 46 -2.58 22.00 10.05
CA THR A 46 -1.30 22.53 9.61
C THR A 46 -0.65 21.56 8.63
N VAL A 47 -0.47 21.98 7.37
CA VAL A 47 0.14 21.14 6.34
C VAL A 47 1.65 21.32 6.27
N HIS A 48 2.38 20.23 6.01
CA HIS A 48 3.85 20.18 5.96
C HIS A 48 4.34 19.69 4.58
N PRO A 49 4.19 20.48 3.51
CA PRO A 49 4.51 20.07 2.14
C PRO A 49 5.99 19.70 1.93
N GLU A 50 6.89 20.21 2.77
CA GLU A 50 8.31 19.89 2.78
C GLU A 50 8.62 18.44 3.20
N TYR A 51 7.66 17.74 3.79
CA TYR A 51 7.74 16.33 4.16
C TYR A 51 7.07 15.42 3.12
N SER A 52 7.40 15.63 1.84
CA SER A 52 6.82 14.89 0.71
C SER A 52 7.31 13.43 0.58
N GLN A 53 8.50 13.12 1.13
CA GLN A 53 9.06 11.77 1.17
C GLN A 53 8.48 11.00 2.35
N VAL A 54 7.23 10.59 2.22
CA VAL A 54 6.48 9.92 3.32
C VAL A 54 7.01 8.54 3.68
N ASP A 55 7.83 7.94 2.82
CA ASP A 55 8.53 6.66 3.02
C ASP A 55 9.86 6.82 3.77
N ASN A 56 10.33 8.03 3.99
CA ASN A 56 11.52 8.29 4.79
C ASN A 56 11.16 8.29 6.28
N ALA A 57 11.46 7.16 6.95
CA ALA A 57 11.11 6.96 8.35
C ALA A 57 11.73 7.99 9.30
N ASP A 58 13.00 8.35 9.09
CA ASP A 58 13.71 9.31 9.94
C ASP A 58 13.06 10.70 9.86
N ARG A 59 12.68 11.13 8.64
CA ARG A 59 11.99 12.41 8.44
C ARG A 59 10.60 12.42 9.08
N MET A 60 9.87 11.33 9.03
CA MET A 60 8.55 11.24 9.67
C MET A 60 8.66 11.24 11.20
N VAL A 61 9.68 10.56 11.75
CA VAL A 61 9.99 10.62 13.20
C VAL A 61 10.40 12.03 13.63
N GLU A 62 11.29 12.69 12.87
CA GLU A 62 11.70 14.07 13.11
C GLU A 62 10.49 15.03 13.21
N LEU A 63 9.60 14.95 12.21
CA LEU A 63 8.39 15.78 12.21
C LEU A 63 7.50 15.49 13.42
N ALA A 64 7.18 14.22 13.66
CA ALA A 64 6.30 13.84 14.75
C ALA A 64 6.84 14.29 16.13
N GLN A 65 8.16 14.21 16.33
CA GLN A 65 8.82 14.71 17.55
C GLN A 65 8.80 16.23 17.62
N SER A 66 9.07 16.94 16.52
CA SER A 66 9.13 18.40 16.48
C SER A 66 7.81 19.06 16.84
N ILE A 67 6.69 18.43 16.46
CA ILE A 67 5.35 18.90 16.81
C ILE A 67 4.82 18.27 18.12
N ALA A 68 5.62 17.41 18.76
CA ALA A 68 5.20 16.64 19.94
C ALA A 68 3.88 15.88 19.71
N ALA A 69 3.80 15.13 18.59
CA ALA A 69 2.61 14.35 18.24
C ALA A 69 2.30 13.27 19.29
N ASP A 70 1.06 13.24 19.76
CA ASP A 70 0.55 12.20 20.65
C ASP A 70 0.13 10.95 19.87
N LEU A 71 -0.32 11.12 18.61
CA LEU A 71 -0.76 10.07 17.71
C LEU A 71 -0.36 10.38 16.28
N VAL A 72 0.15 9.39 15.58
CA VAL A 72 0.35 9.43 14.13
C VAL A 72 -0.62 8.49 13.45
N VAL A 73 -1.34 8.97 12.42
CA VAL A 73 -2.25 8.19 11.58
C VAL A 73 -1.63 8.11 10.18
N ILE A 74 -1.33 6.90 9.72
CA ILE A 74 -0.73 6.68 8.41
C ILE A 74 -1.83 6.26 7.42
N GLY A 75 -2.09 7.09 6.41
CA GLY A 75 -3.14 6.85 5.43
C GLY A 75 -2.72 5.93 4.28
N PRO A 76 -1.62 6.22 3.54
CA PRO A 76 -1.24 5.45 2.35
C PRO A 76 -0.38 4.23 2.69
N GLU A 77 -0.29 3.31 1.75
CA GLU A 77 0.42 2.03 1.87
C GLU A 77 1.96 2.21 1.84
N VAL A 78 2.45 3.16 1.05
CA VAL A 78 3.88 3.38 0.80
C VAL A 78 4.69 3.56 2.09
N PRO A 79 4.36 4.47 3.01
CA PRO A 79 5.10 4.60 4.27
C PRO A 79 4.94 3.38 5.18
N LEU A 80 3.83 2.64 5.11
CA LEU A 80 3.63 1.42 5.90
C LEU A 80 4.58 0.32 5.46
N VAL A 81 4.67 0.07 4.16
CA VAL A 81 5.59 -0.92 3.57
C VAL A 81 7.06 -0.52 3.79
N ALA A 82 7.35 0.79 3.79
CA ALA A 82 8.68 1.30 4.13
C ALA A 82 9.07 1.09 5.61
N GLY A 83 8.09 0.91 6.52
CA GLY A 83 8.34 0.69 7.94
C GLY A 83 8.27 1.94 8.81
N VAL A 84 7.65 3.01 8.31
CA VAL A 84 7.49 4.28 9.06
C VAL A 84 6.74 4.08 10.37
N ALA A 85 5.71 3.20 10.38
CA ALA A 85 4.96 2.89 11.59
C ALA A 85 5.85 2.27 12.69
N ASP A 86 6.78 1.41 12.31
CA ASP A 86 7.67 0.74 13.25
C ASP A 86 8.72 1.71 13.81
N ALA A 87 9.26 2.60 12.96
CA ALA A 87 10.19 3.63 13.40
C ALA A 87 9.54 4.63 14.38
N LEU A 88 8.31 5.06 14.11
CA LEU A 88 7.56 5.93 15.01
C LEU A 88 7.28 5.26 16.36
N ARG A 89 6.89 3.98 16.36
CA ARG A 89 6.70 3.21 17.60
C ARG A 89 8.00 3.04 18.37
N ALA A 90 9.12 2.76 17.68
CA ALA A 90 10.44 2.68 18.29
C ALA A 90 10.88 4.01 18.93
N ALA A 91 10.40 5.15 18.38
CA ALA A 91 10.59 6.48 18.96
C ALA A 91 9.60 6.81 20.10
N GLY A 92 8.75 5.87 20.51
CA GLY A 92 7.79 6.03 21.63
C GLY A 92 6.50 6.76 21.26
N ILE A 93 6.20 6.93 19.96
CA ILE A 93 5.02 7.65 19.48
C ILE A 93 3.92 6.63 19.16
N ALA A 94 2.68 6.91 19.60
CA ALA A 94 1.54 6.08 19.26
C ALA A 94 1.21 6.18 17.76
N VAL A 95 0.92 5.04 17.12
CA VAL A 95 0.67 4.98 15.66
C VAL A 95 -0.57 4.15 15.37
N PHE A 96 -1.47 4.72 14.57
CA PHE A 96 -2.53 3.99 13.89
C PHE A 96 -2.05 3.63 12.47
N GLY A 97 -1.81 2.35 12.25
CA GLY A 97 -1.29 1.74 11.02
C GLY A 97 -0.63 0.40 11.32
N PRO A 98 -0.59 -0.56 10.38
CA PRO A 98 0.07 -1.85 10.57
C PRO A 98 1.60 -1.70 10.69
N SER A 99 2.28 -2.75 11.16
CA SER A 99 3.72 -2.87 11.06
C SER A 99 4.16 -3.07 9.60
N LYS A 100 5.46 -2.91 9.34
CA LYS A 100 6.04 -3.21 8.02
C LYS A 100 5.70 -4.63 7.56
N ASP A 101 5.84 -5.60 8.45
CA ASP A 101 5.56 -7.01 8.14
C ASP A 101 4.08 -7.23 7.81
N ALA A 102 3.17 -6.65 8.59
CA ALA A 102 1.74 -6.76 8.32
C ALA A 102 1.33 -6.00 7.04
N ALA A 103 1.98 -4.89 6.72
CA ALA A 103 1.74 -4.13 5.51
C ALA A 103 2.13 -4.89 4.22
N GLN A 104 2.93 -5.97 4.31
CA GLN A 104 3.26 -6.82 3.17
C GLN A 104 2.02 -7.47 2.53
N ILE A 105 0.95 -7.66 3.28
CA ILE A 105 -0.33 -8.18 2.71
C ILE A 105 -0.83 -7.27 1.57
N GLU A 106 -0.61 -5.96 1.66
CA GLU A 106 -0.92 -5.01 0.59
C GLU A 106 0.29 -4.76 -0.33
N GLY A 107 1.50 -4.83 0.23
CA GLY A 107 2.75 -4.52 -0.47
C GLY A 107 3.20 -5.56 -1.48
N SER A 108 2.81 -6.84 -1.30
CA SER A 108 3.15 -7.96 -2.19
C SER A 108 1.95 -8.88 -2.37
N LYS A 109 1.52 -9.05 -3.61
CA LYS A 109 0.42 -9.96 -3.96
C LYS A 109 0.80 -11.42 -3.73
N ALA A 110 2.07 -11.77 -3.98
CA ALA A 110 2.58 -13.11 -3.70
C ALA A 110 2.54 -13.41 -2.19
N PHE A 111 3.03 -12.50 -1.35
CA PHE A 111 2.96 -12.65 0.11
C PHE A 111 1.50 -12.77 0.59
N ALA A 112 0.59 -11.95 0.05
CA ALA A 112 -0.83 -12.05 0.37
C ALA A 112 -1.40 -13.44 0.00
N LYS A 113 -0.97 -14.02 -1.13
CA LYS A 113 -1.37 -15.38 -1.54
C LYS A 113 -0.88 -16.43 -0.55
N ASP A 114 0.36 -16.35 -0.11
CA ASP A 114 0.94 -17.28 0.86
C ASP A 114 0.16 -17.22 2.20
N VAL A 115 -0.18 -16.01 2.65
CA VAL A 115 -1.00 -15.80 3.85
C VAL A 115 -2.39 -16.39 3.68
N MET A 116 -3.06 -16.13 2.54
CA MET A 116 -4.39 -16.68 2.25
C MET A 116 -4.36 -18.22 2.19
N GLU A 117 -3.35 -18.80 1.56
CA GLU A 117 -3.19 -20.27 1.49
C GLU A 117 -3.00 -20.85 2.89
N SER A 118 -2.13 -20.28 3.71
CA SER A 118 -1.88 -20.73 5.09
C SER A 118 -3.12 -20.63 5.97
N ALA A 119 -4.00 -19.67 5.70
CA ALA A 119 -5.27 -19.46 6.41
C ALA A 119 -6.45 -20.26 5.81
N GLY A 120 -6.23 -21.03 4.73
CA GLY A 120 -7.30 -21.77 4.04
C GLY A 120 -8.30 -20.88 3.32
N VAL A 121 -7.95 -19.63 3.00
CA VAL A 121 -8.80 -18.71 2.26
C VAL A 121 -8.75 -19.03 0.77
N LYS A 122 -9.92 -19.22 0.15
CA LYS A 122 -10.01 -19.48 -1.29
C LYS A 122 -9.63 -18.25 -2.09
N THR A 123 -8.70 -18.42 -3.03
CA THR A 123 -8.24 -17.37 -3.96
C THR A 123 -7.87 -17.99 -5.30
N ALA A 124 -7.63 -17.19 -6.33
CA ALA A 124 -7.08 -17.66 -7.60
C ALA A 124 -5.74 -18.37 -7.38
N ARG A 125 -5.49 -19.47 -8.10
CA ARG A 125 -4.14 -20.06 -8.15
C ARG A 125 -3.19 -19.02 -8.70
N ALA A 126 -1.97 -19.00 -8.19
CA ALA A 126 -0.98 -18.02 -8.62
C ALA A 126 0.41 -18.66 -8.75
N GLU A 127 1.24 -18.05 -9.59
CA GLU A 127 2.66 -18.37 -9.74
C GLU A 127 3.44 -17.07 -9.90
N GLN A 128 4.52 -16.94 -9.16
CA GLN A 128 5.39 -15.78 -9.24
C GLN A 128 6.61 -16.08 -10.09
N LEU A 129 6.87 -15.25 -11.09
CA LEU A 129 8.13 -15.19 -11.80
C LEU A 129 8.95 -14.00 -11.30
N ARG A 130 10.24 -14.21 -11.13
CA ARG A 130 11.17 -13.18 -10.63
C ARG A 130 12.06 -12.64 -11.74
N PRO A 131 12.60 -11.44 -11.62
CA PRO A 131 13.60 -10.92 -12.53
C PRO A 131 14.73 -11.94 -12.77
N GLY A 132 15.03 -12.21 -14.04
CA GLY A 132 15.97 -13.25 -14.44
C GLY A 132 15.33 -14.62 -14.72
N ALA A 133 14.00 -14.76 -14.67
CA ALA A 133 13.30 -15.96 -15.11
C ALA A 133 13.66 -16.31 -16.56
N GLY A 134 13.89 -17.60 -16.82
CA GLY A 134 14.22 -18.08 -18.15
C GLY A 134 13.04 -18.05 -19.12
N GLU A 135 13.33 -18.05 -20.41
CA GLU A 135 12.31 -18.09 -21.48
C GLU A 135 11.37 -19.28 -21.29
N ASP A 136 11.93 -20.46 -21.04
CA ASP A 136 11.15 -21.69 -20.84
C ASP A 136 10.23 -21.62 -19.62
N ASP A 137 10.65 -20.95 -18.55
CA ASP A 137 9.85 -20.78 -17.32
C ASP A 137 8.66 -19.85 -17.60
N ILE A 138 8.89 -18.76 -18.34
CA ILE A 138 7.84 -17.80 -18.72
C ILE A 138 6.80 -18.47 -19.61
N GLU A 139 7.25 -19.20 -20.66
CA GLU A 139 6.33 -19.90 -21.57
C GLU A 139 5.54 -20.98 -20.85
N ALA A 140 6.18 -21.76 -19.97
CA ALA A 140 5.51 -22.77 -19.17
C ALA A 140 4.47 -22.15 -18.18
N ALA A 141 4.76 -20.99 -17.61
CA ALA A 141 3.79 -20.28 -16.77
C ALA A 141 2.58 -19.80 -17.60
N LEU A 142 2.82 -19.21 -18.78
CA LEU A 142 1.73 -18.82 -19.68
C LEU A 142 0.88 -20.02 -20.13
N ASP A 143 1.48 -21.20 -20.35
CA ASP A 143 0.73 -22.42 -20.67
C ASP A 143 -0.17 -22.87 -19.51
N ARG A 144 0.29 -22.72 -18.27
CA ARG A 144 -0.49 -23.12 -17.08
C ARG A 144 -1.67 -22.19 -16.78
N PHE A 145 -1.56 -20.91 -17.13
CA PHE A 145 -2.52 -19.87 -16.74
C PHE A 145 -3.39 -19.32 -17.89
N GLY A 146 -3.17 -19.82 -19.14
CA GLY A 146 -4.04 -19.50 -20.27
C GLY A 146 -5.32 -20.37 -20.35
N PRO A 147 -6.22 -20.08 -21.32
CA PRO A 147 -6.12 -19.03 -22.35
C PRO A 147 -6.65 -17.64 -21.92
N GLN A 148 -7.17 -17.48 -20.72
CA GLN A 148 -7.51 -16.17 -20.16
C GLN A 148 -6.43 -15.79 -19.15
N PHE A 149 -5.53 -14.93 -19.57
CA PHE A 149 -4.36 -14.55 -18.77
C PHE A 149 -4.69 -13.42 -17.80
N VAL A 150 -4.23 -13.57 -16.56
CA VAL A 150 -4.21 -12.51 -15.55
C VAL A 150 -2.76 -12.32 -15.12
N VAL A 151 -2.16 -11.22 -15.52
CA VAL A 151 -0.76 -10.89 -15.27
C VAL A 151 -0.69 -9.63 -14.41
N LYS A 152 -0.03 -9.72 -13.26
CA LYS A 152 0.05 -8.63 -12.28
C LYS A 152 1.49 -8.30 -11.94
N ASP A 153 1.84 -7.02 -11.91
CA ASP A 153 3.04 -6.52 -11.23
C ASP A 153 2.89 -6.81 -9.72
N ASP A 154 3.88 -7.52 -9.14
CA ASP A 154 3.88 -7.84 -7.72
C ASP A 154 4.49 -6.70 -6.91
N GLY A 155 3.69 -5.66 -6.67
CA GLY A 155 4.10 -4.49 -5.93
C GLY A 155 2.97 -3.46 -5.85
N LEU A 156 3.29 -2.31 -5.26
CA LEU A 156 2.37 -1.17 -5.18
C LEU A 156 2.27 -0.48 -6.54
N ALA A 157 1.41 -0.96 -7.42
CA ALA A 157 1.24 -0.46 -8.79
C ALA A 157 0.07 0.55 -8.95
N GLY A 158 -0.58 0.94 -7.87
CA GLY A 158 -1.68 1.91 -7.88
C GLY A 158 -2.85 1.50 -8.79
N GLY A 159 -3.15 0.19 -8.91
CA GLY A 159 -4.20 -0.33 -9.76
C GLY A 159 -3.86 -0.42 -11.26
N LYS A 160 -2.65 -0.02 -11.67
CA LYS A 160 -2.24 0.03 -13.09
C LYS A 160 -1.33 -1.14 -13.53
N GLY A 161 -0.95 -2.01 -12.62
CA GLY A 161 -0.03 -3.13 -12.87
C GLY A 161 -0.73 -4.45 -13.20
N VAL A 162 -1.98 -4.44 -13.69
CA VAL A 162 -2.74 -5.66 -13.99
C VAL A 162 -3.19 -5.65 -15.43
N VAL A 163 -2.92 -6.75 -16.14
CA VAL A 163 -3.43 -7.03 -17.48
C VAL A 163 -4.27 -8.31 -17.44
N VAL A 164 -5.51 -8.21 -17.92
CA VAL A 164 -6.41 -9.35 -18.14
C VAL A 164 -6.69 -9.44 -19.63
N THR A 165 -6.29 -10.53 -20.28
CA THR A 165 -6.39 -10.64 -21.74
C THR A 165 -6.45 -12.10 -22.19
N PRO A 166 -7.20 -12.42 -23.26
CA PRO A 166 -7.09 -13.72 -23.95
C PRO A 166 -5.90 -13.78 -24.94
N ASP A 167 -5.25 -12.64 -25.22
CA ASP A 167 -4.13 -12.56 -26.15
C ASP A 167 -2.82 -12.92 -25.45
N ARG A 168 -2.25 -14.08 -25.82
CA ARG A 168 -0.98 -14.56 -25.26
C ARG A 168 0.18 -13.59 -25.53
N ALA A 169 0.21 -12.94 -26.70
CA ALA A 169 1.29 -12.02 -27.03
C ALA A 169 1.25 -10.77 -26.16
N ALA A 170 0.05 -10.24 -25.88
CA ALA A 170 -0.14 -9.14 -24.97
C ALA A 170 0.21 -9.51 -23.52
N ALA A 171 -0.18 -10.71 -23.06
CA ALA A 171 0.17 -11.23 -21.74
C ALA A 171 1.70 -11.35 -21.61
N ARG A 172 2.37 -11.96 -22.61
CA ARG A 172 3.82 -12.11 -22.64
C ARG A 172 4.53 -10.75 -22.62
N ALA A 173 4.11 -9.81 -23.43
CA ALA A 173 4.69 -8.46 -23.44
C ALA A 173 4.60 -7.77 -22.07
N HIS A 174 3.51 -7.98 -21.34
CA HIS A 174 3.38 -7.43 -19.99
C HIS A 174 4.31 -8.12 -18.99
N VAL A 175 4.44 -9.45 -19.04
CA VAL A 175 5.42 -10.20 -18.23
C VAL A 175 6.83 -9.64 -18.46
N ASP A 176 7.24 -9.53 -19.72
CA ASP A 176 8.57 -9.05 -20.09
C ASP A 176 8.81 -7.62 -19.59
N ALA A 177 7.82 -6.73 -19.72
CA ALA A 177 7.93 -5.34 -19.27
C ALA A 177 8.09 -5.24 -17.74
N VAL A 178 7.34 -6.04 -16.97
CA VAL A 178 7.44 -6.06 -15.50
C VAL A 178 8.78 -6.61 -15.05
N LEU A 179 9.23 -7.74 -15.63
CA LEU A 179 10.52 -8.34 -15.30
C LEU A 179 11.69 -7.44 -15.69
N ALA A 180 11.62 -6.76 -16.84
CA ALA A 180 12.64 -5.81 -17.29
C ALA A 180 12.73 -4.56 -16.41
N ALA A 181 11.62 -4.17 -15.77
CA ALA A 181 11.61 -3.11 -14.76
C ALA A 181 12.21 -3.53 -13.40
N GLY A 182 12.61 -4.81 -13.27
CA GLY A 182 13.19 -5.34 -12.05
C GLY A 182 12.16 -5.79 -11.01
N ASN A 183 10.88 -5.86 -11.37
CA ASN A 183 9.80 -6.27 -10.49
C ASN A 183 9.46 -7.76 -10.72
N PRO A 184 9.04 -8.48 -9.67
CA PRO A 184 8.40 -9.78 -9.83
C PRO A 184 7.04 -9.63 -10.51
N VAL A 185 6.64 -10.63 -11.26
CA VAL A 185 5.32 -10.72 -11.90
C VAL A 185 4.55 -11.92 -11.34
N LEU A 186 3.27 -11.73 -11.10
CA LEU A 186 2.36 -12.78 -10.66
C LEU A 186 1.39 -13.12 -11.79
N LEU A 187 1.37 -14.39 -12.21
CA LEU A 187 0.33 -14.94 -13.06
C LEU A 187 -0.74 -15.58 -12.19
N GLU A 188 -2.01 -15.29 -12.48
CA GLU A 188 -3.14 -15.85 -11.73
C GLU A 188 -4.14 -16.56 -12.67
N SER A 189 -4.83 -17.56 -12.12
CA SER A 189 -5.98 -18.11 -12.82
C SER A 189 -7.10 -17.07 -12.88
N PHE A 190 -7.71 -16.94 -14.05
CA PHE A 190 -8.88 -16.06 -14.21
C PHE A 190 -10.04 -16.59 -13.37
N LEU A 191 -10.69 -15.69 -12.64
CA LEU A 191 -11.93 -15.97 -11.91
C LEU A 191 -13.07 -15.30 -12.66
N ASP A 192 -14.00 -16.11 -13.16
CA ASP A 192 -15.21 -15.64 -13.81
C ASP A 192 -16.28 -15.33 -12.76
N GLY A 193 -16.92 -14.18 -12.87
CA GLY A 193 -17.99 -13.78 -11.97
C GLY A 193 -18.05 -12.26 -11.70
N PRO A 194 -19.10 -11.81 -11.00
CA PRO A 194 -19.19 -10.42 -10.60
C PRO A 194 -18.16 -10.08 -9.52
N GLU A 195 -17.52 -8.92 -9.66
CA GLU A 195 -16.62 -8.40 -8.64
C GLU A 195 -17.42 -7.67 -7.56
N VAL A 196 -17.14 -8.00 -6.30
CA VAL A 196 -17.79 -7.39 -5.13
C VAL A 196 -16.74 -6.99 -4.12
N SER A 197 -16.79 -5.74 -3.66
CA SER A 197 -16.00 -5.25 -2.51
C SER A 197 -16.86 -5.29 -1.25
N LEU A 198 -16.38 -5.97 -0.22
CA LEU A 198 -17.03 -6.03 1.10
C LEU A 198 -16.12 -5.36 2.12
N PHE A 199 -16.65 -4.34 2.79
CA PHE A 199 -15.97 -3.66 3.91
C PHE A 199 -16.61 -4.12 5.22
N CYS A 200 -15.78 -4.58 6.17
CA CYS A 200 -16.20 -5.07 7.49
C CYS A 200 -15.65 -4.20 8.62
#